data_9c85262a733e0bef098d58f0a0da7d67
#
_entry.id   9c85262a733e0bef098d58f0a0da7d67
#
_cell.length_a   1.000
_cell.length_b   1.000
_cell.length_c   1.000
_cell.angle_alpha   90.00
_cell.angle_beta   90.00
_cell.angle_gamma   90.00
#
_symmetry.space_group_name_H-M   'P 1'
#
loop_
_entity.id
_entity.type
_entity.pdbx_description
1 polymer ?
#
loop_
_entity_poly.entity_id
_entity_poly.type
_entity_poly.pdbx_seq_one_letter_code
_entity_poly.pdbx_strand_id
1 'polypeptide(L)'
;MKFILICLLLINSAIILFARDTFGFSYIKPNDDTKSVLVLAPGMNTNGEFFLGESPWMDFARRNKLGVIVLNYSSDEEDLYQNHKGYYWPDQGSGQALLDEIKHVYGKDLPIVLYGFSGGAQFVSRFVDWCPDRIIAWCAYSAQFWDYPKDGSKVTKARGIVACGDQDGLRWQPSFGFYYKGRKNNRPWIWVNVSNTGHNRSAKFEKFVRQFFDEELAIWRGDKKSTEDIYSDISNSDNELLLLSEQPELQCPFRTKELLESWKKIQAP
;
A
#
# COMPACT_ATOMS: atom_id res chain seq x y z
N MET A 1 -42.25 -45.82 -46.81
CA MET A 1 -40.95 -45.36 -46.31
C MET A 1 -41.09 -43.96 -45.73
N LYS A 2 -41.05 -43.80 -44.41
CA LYS A 2 -41.08 -42.51 -43.75
C LYS A 2 -39.67 -42.16 -43.34
N PHE A 3 -39.13 -41.07 -43.91
CA PHE A 3 -37.85 -40.49 -43.51
C PHE A 3 -38.07 -39.67 -42.26
N ILE A 4 -37.43 -40.02 -41.15
CA ILE A 4 -37.36 -39.24 -39.94
C ILE A 4 -36.11 -38.36 -40.06
N LEU A 5 -36.32 -37.05 -40.17
CA LEU A 5 -35.26 -36.05 -40.16
C LEU A 5 -34.93 -35.73 -38.72
N ILE A 6 -33.77 -36.18 -38.23
CA ILE A 6 -33.27 -35.83 -36.88
C ILE A 6 -32.49 -34.53 -37.02
N CYS A 7 -33.10 -33.45 -36.59
CA CYS A 7 -32.39 -32.17 -36.38
C CYS A 7 -31.54 -32.28 -35.13
N LEU A 8 -30.23 -32.40 -35.26
CA LEU A 8 -29.29 -32.19 -34.14
C LEU A 8 -29.15 -30.68 -33.88
N LEU A 9 -29.81 -30.23 -32.84
CA LEU A 9 -29.54 -28.92 -32.23
C LEU A 9 -28.20 -28.98 -31.48
N LEU A 10 -27.15 -28.47 -32.12
CA LEU A 10 -25.91 -28.14 -31.43
C LEU A 10 -26.14 -26.95 -30.53
N ILE A 11 -26.37 -27.19 -29.25
CA ILE A 11 -26.35 -26.17 -28.22
C ILE A 11 -24.89 -25.83 -28.01
N ASN A 12 -24.44 -24.72 -28.61
CA ASN A 12 -23.17 -24.10 -28.27
C ASN A 12 -23.31 -23.50 -26.87
N SER A 13 -23.00 -24.30 -25.85
CA SER A 13 -22.80 -23.81 -24.51
C SER A 13 -21.50 -23.01 -24.51
N ALA A 14 -21.62 -21.71 -24.77
CA ALA A 14 -20.53 -20.79 -24.42
C ALA A 14 -20.35 -20.89 -22.90
N ILE A 15 -19.30 -21.57 -22.48
CA ILE A 15 -18.82 -21.51 -21.10
C ILE A 15 -18.30 -20.09 -20.95
N ILE A 16 -19.13 -19.19 -20.44
CA ILE A 16 -18.67 -17.88 -19.95
C ILE A 16 -17.87 -18.22 -18.69
N LEU A 17 -16.55 -18.34 -18.86
CA LEU A 17 -15.63 -18.30 -17.73
C LEU A 17 -15.73 -16.89 -17.13
N PHE A 18 -16.56 -16.74 -16.11
CA PHE A 18 -16.43 -15.61 -15.22
C PHE A 18 -15.06 -15.77 -14.55
N ALA A 19 -14.10 -14.89 -14.89
CA ALA A 19 -12.89 -14.80 -14.14
C ALA A 19 -13.30 -14.47 -12.71
N ARG A 20 -13.09 -15.40 -11.79
CA ARG A 20 -13.32 -15.20 -10.38
C ARG A 20 -12.14 -14.41 -9.83
N ASP A 21 -12.43 -13.43 -8.98
CA ASP A 21 -11.41 -12.84 -8.13
C ASP A 21 -10.59 -13.94 -7.47
N THR A 22 -9.27 -13.84 -7.58
CA THR A 22 -8.37 -14.74 -6.91
C THR A 22 -7.56 -13.98 -5.87
N PHE A 23 -7.61 -14.49 -4.63
CA PHE A 23 -6.83 -13.96 -3.51
C PHE A 23 -5.77 -14.97 -3.11
N GLY A 24 -4.70 -15.03 -3.90
CA GLY A 24 -3.56 -15.89 -3.63
C GLY A 24 -2.53 -15.20 -2.73
N PHE A 25 -1.77 -16.01 -2.02
CA PHE A 25 -0.72 -15.55 -1.11
C PHE A 25 0.55 -16.37 -1.24
N SER A 26 1.69 -15.71 -1.05
CA SER A 26 2.97 -16.35 -0.77
C SER A 26 3.51 -15.81 0.54
N TYR A 27 4.14 -16.65 1.37
CA TYR A 27 4.59 -16.23 2.69
C TYR A 27 5.89 -16.93 3.11
N ILE A 28 6.57 -16.35 4.07
CA ILE A 28 7.68 -16.98 4.77
C ILE A 28 7.15 -17.63 6.04
N LYS A 29 7.58 -18.89 6.30
CA LYS A 29 7.20 -19.61 7.50
C LYS A 29 7.47 -18.76 8.75
N PRO A 30 6.49 -18.66 9.64
CA PRO A 30 6.62 -17.84 10.84
C PRO A 30 7.67 -18.43 11.79
N ASN A 31 8.35 -17.52 12.51
CA ASN A 31 9.00 -17.87 13.76
C ASN A 31 7.99 -17.73 14.90
N ASP A 32 8.14 -18.49 15.96
CA ASP A 32 7.25 -18.44 17.14
C ASP A 32 7.18 -17.03 17.76
N ASP A 33 8.25 -16.25 17.61
CA ASP A 33 8.37 -14.87 18.11
C ASP A 33 7.71 -13.79 17.23
N THR A 34 7.08 -14.15 16.11
CA THR A 34 6.44 -13.16 15.20
C THR A 34 5.34 -12.39 15.90
N LYS A 35 5.47 -11.05 15.96
CA LYS A 35 4.51 -10.15 16.62
C LYS A 35 3.75 -9.24 15.67
N SER A 36 4.22 -9.12 14.43
CA SER A 36 3.61 -8.30 13.38
C SER A 36 3.98 -8.83 12.00
N VAL A 37 3.22 -8.44 10.98
CA VAL A 37 3.36 -8.95 9.61
C VAL A 37 3.68 -7.81 8.65
N LEU A 38 4.67 -8.01 7.79
CA LEU A 38 4.90 -7.20 6.60
C LEU A 38 4.04 -7.76 5.46
N VAL A 39 3.15 -6.94 4.93
CA VAL A 39 2.36 -7.26 3.75
C VAL A 39 2.89 -6.47 2.56
N LEU A 40 3.23 -7.17 1.50
CA LEU A 40 3.76 -6.63 0.25
C LEU A 40 2.75 -6.84 -0.88
N ALA A 41 2.22 -5.75 -1.41
CA ALA A 41 1.22 -5.74 -2.47
C ALA A 41 1.85 -5.25 -3.79
N PRO A 42 2.02 -6.13 -4.80
CA PRO A 42 2.60 -5.78 -6.09
C PRO A 42 1.64 -4.97 -6.97
N GLY A 43 2.05 -4.69 -8.20
CA GLY A 43 1.22 -4.08 -9.22
C GLY A 43 -0.02 -4.91 -9.58
N MET A 44 -0.90 -4.32 -10.38
CA MET A 44 -2.17 -4.95 -10.79
C MET A 44 -1.94 -6.34 -11.41
N ASN A 45 -2.70 -7.32 -10.91
CA ASN A 45 -2.71 -8.70 -11.41
C ASN A 45 -1.31 -9.33 -11.53
N THR A 46 -0.38 -8.91 -10.65
CA THR A 46 1.00 -9.38 -10.67
C THR A 46 1.25 -10.36 -9.52
N ASN A 47 1.92 -11.47 -9.84
CA ASN A 47 2.45 -12.35 -8.80
C ASN A 47 3.61 -11.64 -8.09
N GLY A 48 3.51 -11.52 -6.76
CA GLY A 48 4.47 -10.80 -5.92
C GLY A 48 5.63 -11.63 -5.40
N GLU A 49 5.80 -12.89 -5.82
CA GLU A 49 6.86 -13.80 -5.30
C GLU A 49 8.28 -13.23 -5.45
N PHE A 50 8.49 -12.31 -6.40
CA PHE A 50 9.77 -11.62 -6.55
C PHE A 50 10.21 -10.83 -5.31
N PHE A 51 9.29 -10.55 -4.37
CA PHE A 51 9.64 -9.94 -3.09
C PHE A 51 10.30 -10.93 -2.12
N LEU A 52 10.07 -12.25 -2.29
CA LEU A 52 10.45 -13.28 -1.31
C LEU A 52 11.89 -13.79 -1.46
N GLY A 53 12.56 -13.54 -2.55
CA GLY A 53 13.94 -13.96 -2.77
C GLY A 53 14.94 -13.26 -1.83
N GLU A 54 16.22 -13.34 -2.16
CA GLU A 54 17.25 -12.51 -1.52
C GLU A 54 16.99 -11.05 -1.89
N SER A 55 16.25 -10.35 -1.07
CA SER A 55 15.80 -8.99 -1.32
C SER A 55 15.95 -8.10 -0.09
N PRO A 56 16.12 -6.79 -0.28
CA PRO A 56 16.16 -5.85 0.85
C PRO A 56 14.89 -5.87 1.72
N TRP A 57 13.75 -6.32 1.20
CA TRP A 57 12.53 -6.50 1.97
C TRP A 57 12.62 -7.69 2.92
N MET A 58 13.25 -8.80 2.48
CA MET A 58 13.48 -9.96 3.34
C MET A 58 14.50 -9.67 4.42
N ASP A 59 15.56 -8.89 4.11
CA ASP A 59 16.51 -8.43 5.11
C ASP A 59 15.83 -7.54 6.16
N PHE A 60 14.95 -6.65 5.72
CA PHE A 60 14.13 -5.83 6.60
C PHE A 60 13.23 -6.68 7.50
N ALA A 61 12.53 -7.67 6.93
CA ALA A 61 11.64 -8.53 7.68
C ALA A 61 12.41 -9.36 8.73
N ARG A 62 13.54 -9.97 8.36
CA ARG A 62 14.39 -10.73 9.27
C ARG A 62 14.90 -9.87 10.43
N ARG A 63 15.45 -8.69 10.13
CA ARG A 63 15.96 -7.75 11.13
C ARG A 63 14.89 -7.33 12.14
N ASN A 64 13.67 -7.16 11.66
CA ASN A 64 12.53 -6.72 12.46
C ASN A 64 11.68 -7.86 13.02
N LYS A 65 12.06 -9.13 12.81
CA LYS A 65 11.31 -10.32 13.25
C LYS A 65 9.84 -10.30 12.78
N LEU A 66 9.62 -9.84 11.53
CA LEU A 66 8.30 -9.79 10.92
C LEU A 66 7.96 -11.11 10.24
N GLY A 67 6.71 -11.52 10.33
CA GLY A 67 6.14 -12.41 9.35
C GLY A 67 6.04 -11.69 8.00
N VAL A 68 5.99 -12.43 6.90
CA VAL A 68 5.86 -11.85 5.57
C VAL A 68 4.73 -12.53 4.83
N ILE A 69 3.83 -11.72 4.28
CA ILE A 69 2.81 -12.14 3.34
C ILE A 69 2.93 -11.26 2.08
N VAL A 70 2.96 -11.90 0.94
CA VAL A 70 2.94 -11.25 -0.37
C VAL A 70 1.60 -11.54 -1.02
N LEU A 71 0.95 -10.51 -1.54
CA LEU A 71 -0.33 -10.65 -2.22
C LEU A 71 -0.11 -11.08 -3.67
N ASN A 72 -0.81 -12.14 -4.09
CA ASN A 72 -0.93 -12.60 -5.46
C ASN A 72 -2.39 -12.45 -5.91
N TYR A 73 -2.91 -11.24 -5.77
CA TYR A 73 -4.29 -10.93 -6.05
C TYR A 73 -4.50 -10.65 -7.53
N SER A 74 -5.62 -11.12 -8.05
CA SER A 74 -6.06 -10.85 -9.41
C SER A 74 -7.57 -10.68 -9.47
N SER A 75 -8.03 -9.77 -10.30
CA SER A 75 -9.42 -9.50 -10.60
C SER A 75 -9.56 -9.03 -12.03
N ASP A 76 -10.76 -9.12 -12.61
CA ASP A 76 -11.05 -8.57 -13.91
C ASP A 76 -10.87 -7.05 -13.94
N GLU A 77 -10.32 -6.52 -15.01
CA GLU A 77 -10.08 -5.08 -15.16
C GLU A 77 -11.39 -4.28 -15.11
N GLU A 78 -12.48 -4.81 -15.66
CA GLU A 78 -13.79 -4.18 -15.59
C GLU A 78 -14.27 -4.03 -14.14
N ASP A 79 -14.08 -5.06 -13.32
CA ASP A 79 -14.42 -5.03 -11.90
C ASP A 79 -13.54 -4.04 -11.13
N LEU A 80 -12.24 -3.96 -11.47
CA LEU A 80 -11.32 -3.04 -10.84
C LEU A 80 -11.58 -1.58 -11.19
N TYR A 81 -11.99 -1.27 -12.42
CA TYR A 81 -12.04 0.11 -12.91
C TYR A 81 -13.46 0.68 -13.05
N GLN A 82 -14.47 -0.15 -13.32
CA GLN A 82 -15.82 0.30 -13.62
C GLN A 82 -16.82 -0.10 -12.53
N ASN A 83 -16.75 -1.35 -12.07
CA ASN A 83 -17.76 -1.89 -11.16
C ASN A 83 -17.44 -1.63 -9.69
N HIS A 84 -16.26 -1.09 -9.36
CA HIS A 84 -15.77 -0.89 -8.00
C HIS A 84 -15.83 -2.18 -7.17
N LYS A 85 -15.38 -3.27 -7.75
CA LYS A 85 -15.30 -4.61 -7.17
C LYS A 85 -13.87 -5.13 -7.26
N GLY A 86 -13.70 -6.41 -6.90
CA GLY A 86 -12.39 -7.03 -6.97
C GLY A 86 -11.45 -6.60 -5.85
N TYR A 87 -10.19 -6.95 -6.00
CA TYR A 87 -9.27 -6.87 -4.87
C TYR A 87 -8.87 -5.45 -4.44
N TYR A 88 -9.12 -4.43 -5.23
CA TYR A 88 -8.87 -3.04 -4.81
C TYR A 88 -9.78 -2.61 -3.66
N TRP A 89 -10.90 -3.28 -3.47
CA TRP A 89 -11.89 -2.96 -2.43
C TRP A 89 -11.88 -4.02 -1.33
N PRO A 90 -11.25 -3.74 -0.17
CA PRO A 90 -11.14 -4.68 0.95
C PRO A 90 -12.47 -5.22 1.45
N ASP A 91 -13.52 -4.42 1.38
CA ASP A 91 -14.91 -4.78 1.74
C ASP A 91 -15.56 -5.77 0.76
N GLN A 92 -14.98 -5.97 -0.42
CA GLN A 92 -15.42 -6.96 -1.40
C GLN A 92 -14.77 -8.33 -1.22
N GLY A 93 -14.16 -8.58 -0.06
CA GLY A 93 -13.60 -9.88 0.33
C GLY A 93 -12.08 -9.94 0.37
N SER A 94 -11.35 -9.12 -0.40
CA SER A 94 -9.88 -9.14 -0.43
C SER A 94 -9.25 -8.77 0.90
N GLY A 95 -9.86 -7.85 1.64
CA GLY A 95 -9.42 -7.47 2.99
C GLY A 95 -9.60 -8.61 3.99
N GLN A 96 -10.77 -9.26 3.98
CA GLN A 96 -11.03 -10.40 4.85
C GLN A 96 -10.12 -11.58 4.52
N ALA A 97 -9.90 -11.87 3.23
CA ALA A 97 -8.98 -12.92 2.81
C ALA A 97 -7.56 -12.71 3.37
N LEU A 98 -7.05 -11.47 3.36
CA LEU A 98 -5.76 -11.16 3.99
C LEU A 98 -5.75 -11.41 5.50
N LEU A 99 -6.81 -10.99 6.21
CA LEU A 99 -6.90 -11.20 7.66
C LEU A 99 -6.99 -12.69 8.01
N ASP A 100 -7.75 -13.46 7.24
CA ASP A 100 -7.90 -14.91 7.42
C ASP A 100 -6.57 -15.63 7.14
N GLU A 101 -5.83 -15.21 6.10
CA GLU A 101 -4.52 -15.78 5.79
C GLU A 101 -3.49 -15.47 6.90
N ILE A 102 -3.47 -14.24 7.43
CA ILE A 102 -2.62 -13.90 8.59
C ILE A 102 -2.93 -14.84 9.76
N LYS A 103 -4.20 -15.04 10.06
CA LYS A 103 -4.64 -15.91 11.15
C LYS A 103 -4.31 -17.38 10.87
N HIS A 104 -4.48 -17.83 9.63
CA HIS A 104 -4.14 -19.19 9.22
C HIS A 104 -2.64 -19.48 9.36
N VAL A 105 -1.79 -18.59 8.85
CA VAL A 105 -0.33 -18.78 8.82
C VAL A 105 0.31 -18.63 10.20
N TYR A 106 -0.16 -17.65 10.99
CA TYR A 106 0.47 -17.27 12.26
C TYR A 106 -0.32 -17.71 13.51
N GLY A 107 -1.50 -18.32 13.33
CA GLY A 107 -2.34 -18.81 14.44
C GLY A 107 -2.99 -17.72 15.29
N LYS A 108 -2.82 -16.46 14.92
CA LYS A 108 -3.31 -15.29 15.68
C LYS A 108 -3.48 -14.06 14.79
N ASP A 109 -4.24 -13.11 15.30
CA ASP A 109 -4.43 -11.82 14.66
C ASP A 109 -3.23 -10.91 14.94
N LEU A 110 -2.43 -10.60 13.92
CA LEU A 110 -1.22 -9.79 14.05
C LEU A 110 -1.40 -8.40 13.47
N PRO A 111 -0.82 -7.36 14.09
CA PRO A 111 -0.69 -6.03 13.50
C PRO A 111 0.14 -6.05 12.21
N ILE A 112 -0.11 -5.06 11.36
CA ILE A 112 0.32 -5.09 9.96
C ILE A 112 1.12 -3.84 9.61
N VAL A 113 2.21 -4.04 8.89
CA VAL A 113 2.93 -3.01 8.13
C VAL A 113 2.69 -3.29 6.65
N LEU A 114 2.21 -2.30 5.89
CA LEU A 114 1.81 -2.48 4.49
C LEU A 114 2.66 -1.66 3.52
N TYR A 115 3.11 -2.31 2.46
CA TYR A 115 3.66 -1.64 1.28
C TYR A 115 2.87 -2.05 0.04
N GLY A 116 2.47 -1.07 -0.78
CA GLY A 116 1.82 -1.33 -2.05
C GLY A 116 2.35 -0.45 -3.17
N PHE A 117 2.51 -1.05 -4.34
CA PHE A 117 2.88 -0.37 -5.58
C PHE A 117 1.76 -0.50 -6.62
N SER A 118 1.43 0.60 -7.32
CA SER A 118 0.45 0.60 -8.42
C SER A 118 -0.91 0.02 -7.98
N GLY A 119 -1.35 -1.10 -8.54
CA GLY A 119 -2.56 -1.81 -8.11
C GLY A 119 -2.54 -2.20 -6.64
N GLY A 120 -1.38 -2.62 -6.11
CA GLY A 120 -1.21 -2.88 -4.68
C GLY A 120 -1.37 -1.62 -3.83
N ALA A 121 -0.98 -0.45 -4.33
CA ALA A 121 -1.21 0.82 -3.62
C ALA A 121 -2.71 1.19 -3.57
N GLN A 122 -3.48 0.79 -4.58
CA GLN A 122 -4.94 0.91 -4.59
C GLN A 122 -5.57 0.11 -3.45
N PHE A 123 -5.13 -1.14 -3.28
CA PHE A 123 -5.57 -1.99 -2.17
C PHE A 123 -5.15 -1.38 -0.82
N VAL A 124 -3.87 -1.05 -0.65
CA VAL A 124 -3.31 -0.53 0.61
C VAL A 124 -4.03 0.73 1.08
N SER A 125 -4.24 1.70 0.19
CA SER A 125 -4.88 2.97 0.55
C SER A 125 -6.31 2.82 1.08
N ARG A 126 -7.04 1.81 0.61
CA ARG A 126 -8.38 1.48 1.08
C ARG A 126 -8.38 0.59 2.31
N PHE A 127 -7.44 -0.37 2.35
CA PHE A 127 -7.32 -1.30 3.47
C PHE A 127 -7.04 -0.60 4.80
N VAL A 128 -6.20 0.44 4.78
CA VAL A 128 -5.85 1.19 6.00
C VAL A 128 -7.04 1.92 6.63
N ASP A 129 -8.02 2.31 5.84
CA ASP A 129 -9.26 2.92 6.35
C ASP A 129 -10.36 1.87 6.65
N TRP A 130 -10.29 0.71 5.98
CA TRP A 130 -11.21 -0.40 6.23
C TRP A 130 -10.88 -1.14 7.53
N CYS A 131 -9.60 -1.32 7.85
CA CYS A 131 -9.14 -2.04 9.04
C CYS A 131 -8.08 -1.24 9.83
N PRO A 132 -8.42 -0.02 10.31
CA PRO A 132 -7.45 0.94 10.85
C PRO A 132 -6.73 0.43 12.10
N ASP A 133 -7.40 -0.36 12.94
CA ASP A 133 -6.88 -0.82 14.24
C ASP A 133 -5.75 -1.87 14.09
N ARG A 134 -5.58 -2.41 12.90
CA ARG A 134 -4.54 -3.41 12.61
C ARG A 134 -3.26 -2.80 12.06
N ILE A 135 -3.23 -1.51 11.74
CA ILE A 135 -2.15 -0.87 10.98
C ILE A 135 -1.12 -0.24 11.91
N ILE A 136 0.14 -0.65 11.78
CA ILE A 136 1.29 0.00 12.43
C ILE A 136 1.78 1.16 11.57
N ALA A 137 2.05 0.90 10.30
CA ALA A 137 2.52 1.86 9.31
C ALA A 137 2.20 1.37 7.90
N TRP A 138 2.15 2.28 6.93
CA TRP A 138 1.82 1.92 5.56
C TRP A 138 2.48 2.83 4.52
N CYS A 139 2.55 2.32 3.29
CA CYS A 139 3.02 3.06 2.13
C CYS A 139 2.19 2.67 0.89
N ALA A 140 1.64 3.67 0.20
CA ALA A 140 0.98 3.52 -1.08
C ALA A 140 1.74 4.33 -2.15
N TYR A 141 2.29 3.63 -3.15
CA TYR A 141 3.17 4.19 -4.18
C TYR A 141 2.58 4.07 -5.56
N SER A 142 2.37 5.20 -6.23
CA SER A 142 1.91 5.33 -7.63
C SER A 142 0.56 4.66 -7.92
N ALA A 143 -0.44 4.84 -7.06
CA ALA A 143 -1.82 4.46 -7.37
C ALA A 143 -2.45 5.47 -8.35
N GLN A 144 -3.38 5.00 -9.16
CA GLN A 144 -4.08 5.84 -10.14
C GLN A 144 -5.42 6.35 -9.63
N PHE A 145 -6.16 5.50 -8.93
CA PHE A 145 -7.50 5.81 -8.42
C PHE A 145 -7.48 5.80 -6.89
N TRP A 146 -7.85 6.91 -6.30
CA TRP A 146 -7.83 7.08 -4.87
C TRP A 146 -9.24 7.36 -4.36
N ASP A 147 -9.65 6.63 -3.34
CA ASP A 147 -10.81 7.03 -2.56
C ASP A 147 -10.37 8.10 -1.58
N TYR A 148 -10.93 9.29 -1.73
CA TYR A 148 -10.55 10.37 -0.84
C TYR A 148 -10.86 10.04 0.61
N PRO A 149 -9.96 10.43 1.54
CA PRO A 149 -10.19 10.23 2.96
C PRO A 149 -11.54 10.78 3.38
N LYS A 150 -12.34 9.92 4.01
CA LYS A 150 -13.63 10.33 4.57
C LYS A 150 -13.40 11.11 5.86
N ASP A 151 -14.19 12.17 6.05
CA ASP A 151 -14.26 12.84 7.35
C ASP A 151 -14.91 11.90 8.35
N GLY A 152 -14.35 11.77 9.54
CA GLY A 152 -14.96 10.99 10.61
C GLY A 152 -13.98 10.21 11.50
N SER A 153 -14.54 9.62 12.53
CA SER A 153 -13.81 9.09 13.68
C SER A 153 -13.14 7.73 13.49
N LYS A 154 -13.41 7.01 12.39
CA LYS A 154 -12.82 5.70 12.12
C LYS A 154 -11.81 5.80 10.98
N VAL A 155 -10.74 6.50 11.21
CA VAL A 155 -9.62 6.57 10.28
C VAL A 155 -8.38 6.06 10.98
N THR A 156 -7.49 5.42 10.22
CA THR A 156 -6.22 4.99 10.78
C THR A 156 -5.44 6.18 11.34
N LYS A 157 -4.96 6.03 12.57
CA LYS A 157 -3.99 6.95 13.18
C LYS A 157 -2.56 6.58 12.81
N ALA A 158 -2.38 5.46 12.13
CA ALA A 158 -1.08 5.01 11.67
C ALA A 158 -0.49 6.00 10.68
N ARG A 159 0.80 6.25 10.84
CA ARG A 159 1.55 7.07 9.91
C ARG A 159 1.68 6.37 8.56
N GLY A 160 1.67 7.16 7.50
CA GLY A 160 1.72 6.61 6.16
C GLY A 160 2.52 7.44 5.19
N ILE A 161 2.95 6.79 4.13
CA ILE A 161 3.58 7.42 2.97
C ILE A 161 2.64 7.32 1.79
N VAL A 162 2.39 8.46 1.16
CA VAL A 162 1.80 8.56 -0.18
C VAL A 162 2.90 9.03 -1.12
N ALA A 163 3.17 8.29 -2.18
CA ALA A 163 4.28 8.60 -3.08
C ALA A 163 3.89 8.43 -4.55
N CYS A 164 4.59 9.16 -5.40
CA CYS A 164 4.52 8.98 -6.85
C CYS A 164 5.85 9.36 -7.50
N GLY A 165 6.19 8.72 -8.63
CA GLY A 165 7.28 9.17 -9.48
C GLY A 165 6.96 10.51 -10.13
N ASP A 166 7.93 11.43 -10.20
CA ASP A 166 7.75 12.76 -10.79
C ASP A 166 7.47 12.72 -12.32
N GLN A 167 7.83 11.61 -12.96
CA GLN A 167 7.57 11.34 -14.38
C GLN A 167 6.36 10.40 -14.61
N ASP A 168 5.63 10.02 -13.56
CA ASP A 168 4.41 9.21 -13.64
C ASP A 168 3.17 10.12 -13.80
N GLY A 169 3.09 10.81 -14.94
CA GLY A 169 2.16 11.92 -15.17
C GLY A 169 0.69 11.60 -14.93
N LEU A 170 0.24 10.38 -15.23
CA LEU A 170 -1.16 9.98 -15.02
C LEU A 170 -1.52 9.78 -13.53
N ARG A 171 -0.53 9.50 -12.68
CA ARG A 171 -0.73 9.13 -11.28
C ARG A 171 -0.28 10.18 -10.30
N TRP A 172 0.59 11.09 -10.74
CA TRP A 172 1.18 12.08 -9.84
C TRP A 172 0.12 13.00 -9.23
N GLN A 173 -0.68 13.65 -10.06
CA GLN A 173 -1.71 14.60 -9.58
C GLN A 173 -2.78 13.92 -8.68
N PRO A 174 -3.36 12.76 -9.05
CA PRO A 174 -4.28 12.06 -8.16
C PRO A 174 -3.65 11.64 -6.82
N SER A 175 -2.40 11.16 -6.83
CA SER A 175 -1.68 10.77 -5.62
C SER A 175 -1.43 11.96 -4.69
N PHE A 176 -1.00 13.08 -5.25
CA PHE A 176 -0.81 14.31 -4.50
C PHE A 176 -2.14 14.82 -3.91
N GLY A 177 -3.23 14.80 -4.71
CA GLY A 177 -4.56 15.17 -4.25
C GLY A 177 -5.07 14.32 -3.07
N PHE A 178 -4.78 13.02 -3.08
CA PHE A 178 -5.09 12.12 -1.98
C PHE A 178 -4.30 12.50 -0.70
N TYR A 179 -2.97 12.66 -0.84
CA TYR A 179 -2.12 13.13 0.26
C TYR A 179 -2.63 14.44 0.85
N TYR A 180 -2.84 15.46 0.01
CA TYR A 180 -3.29 16.80 0.42
C TYR A 180 -4.58 16.74 1.23
N LYS A 181 -5.59 16.00 0.77
CA LYS A 181 -6.84 15.82 1.52
C LYS A 181 -6.63 15.05 2.83
N GLY A 182 -5.75 14.06 2.84
CA GLY A 182 -5.39 13.37 4.09
C GLY A 182 -4.77 14.33 5.10
N ARG A 183 -3.83 15.16 4.68
CA ARG A 183 -3.20 16.18 5.54
C ARG A 183 -4.20 17.23 6.03
N LYS A 184 -5.11 17.66 5.16
CA LYS A 184 -6.20 18.57 5.54
C LYS A 184 -7.10 17.98 6.63
N ASN A 185 -7.22 16.66 6.68
CA ASN A 185 -7.92 15.91 7.72
C ASN A 185 -6.99 15.48 8.88
N ASN A 186 -5.88 16.18 9.07
CA ASN A 186 -4.90 15.95 10.13
C ASN A 186 -4.30 14.52 10.17
N ARG A 187 -4.27 13.81 9.04
CA ARG A 187 -3.64 12.51 8.97
C ARG A 187 -2.12 12.66 8.95
N PRO A 188 -1.36 11.86 9.71
CA PRO A 188 0.09 12.02 9.83
C PRO A 188 0.81 11.38 8.63
N TRP A 189 0.54 11.88 7.43
CA TRP A 189 1.06 11.35 6.18
C TRP A 189 2.27 12.14 5.67
N ILE A 190 3.19 11.45 5.02
CA ILE A 190 4.34 11.99 4.32
C ILE A 190 4.09 11.89 2.83
N TRP A 191 4.31 12.98 2.09
CA TRP A 191 4.38 12.99 0.64
C TRP A 191 5.80 12.69 0.18
N VAL A 192 5.95 11.84 -0.83
CA VAL A 192 7.24 11.63 -1.49
C VAL A 192 7.09 11.75 -2.99
N ASN A 193 7.74 12.77 -3.54
CA ASN A 193 7.94 12.93 -4.97
C ASN A 193 9.23 12.19 -5.36
N VAL A 194 9.11 11.03 -5.98
CA VAL A 194 10.28 10.18 -6.30
C VAL A 194 10.93 10.69 -7.57
N SER A 195 12.05 11.38 -7.42
CA SER A 195 12.76 12.06 -8.50
C SER A 195 13.25 11.11 -9.60
N ASN A 196 13.17 11.59 -10.85
CA ASN A 196 13.59 10.89 -12.07
C ASN A 196 12.96 9.50 -12.24
N THR A 197 11.69 9.34 -11.83
CA THR A 197 11.02 8.05 -11.81
C THR A 197 9.64 8.14 -12.49
N GLY A 198 9.43 7.29 -13.50
CA GLY A 198 8.12 7.06 -14.10
C GLY A 198 7.30 6.05 -13.29
N HIS A 199 6.45 5.27 -13.98
CA HIS A 199 5.64 4.22 -13.33
C HIS A 199 6.46 2.96 -13.06
N ASN A 200 7.44 3.07 -12.18
CA ASN A 200 8.34 1.98 -11.82
C ASN A 200 8.62 1.99 -10.32
N ARG A 201 8.93 0.82 -9.77
CA ARG A 201 9.47 0.71 -8.41
C ARG A 201 10.87 1.34 -8.36
N SER A 202 11.15 2.07 -7.30
CA SER A 202 12.45 2.71 -7.07
C SER A 202 13.13 2.11 -5.84
N ALA A 203 14.30 1.50 -6.03
CA ALA A 203 15.09 0.92 -4.94
C ALA A 203 15.49 1.97 -3.90
N LYS A 204 15.80 3.19 -4.33
CA LYS A 204 16.12 4.35 -3.47
C LYS A 204 14.91 4.71 -2.59
N PHE A 205 13.73 4.78 -3.18
CA PHE A 205 12.49 5.05 -2.47
C PHE A 205 12.13 3.91 -1.50
N GLU A 206 12.19 2.66 -1.94
CA GLU A 206 11.89 1.51 -1.07
C GLU A 206 12.86 1.40 0.12
N LYS A 207 14.12 1.86 -0.02
CA LYS A 207 15.06 1.98 1.10
C LYS A 207 14.54 2.97 2.14
N PHE A 208 14.03 4.11 1.71
CA PHE A 208 13.41 5.10 2.60
C PHE A 208 12.15 4.56 3.29
N VAL A 209 11.30 3.85 2.56
CA VAL A 209 10.10 3.24 3.15
C VAL A 209 10.48 2.27 4.26
N ARG A 210 11.51 1.43 4.06
CA ARG A 210 11.99 0.52 5.11
C ARG A 210 12.57 1.27 6.31
N GLN A 211 13.26 2.39 6.11
CA GLN A 211 13.74 3.24 7.20
C GLN A 211 12.57 3.85 7.98
N PHE A 212 11.56 4.35 7.30
CA PHE A 212 10.33 4.83 7.92
C PHE A 212 9.63 3.72 8.73
N PHE A 213 9.50 2.54 8.15
CA PHE A 213 8.90 1.39 8.86
C PHE A 213 9.73 0.94 10.07
N ASP A 214 11.08 1.01 10.01
CA ASP A 214 11.95 0.72 11.16
C ASP A 214 11.63 1.67 12.34
N GLU A 215 11.42 2.95 12.07
CA GLU A 215 11.07 3.93 13.11
C GLU A 215 9.70 3.67 13.73
N GLU A 216 8.67 3.48 12.90
CA GLU A 216 7.31 3.25 13.39
C GLU A 216 7.19 1.90 14.14
N LEU A 217 7.89 0.86 13.69
CA LEU A 217 7.97 -0.41 14.40
C LEU A 217 8.67 -0.28 15.76
N ALA A 218 9.75 0.49 15.86
CA ALA A 218 10.46 0.72 17.11
C ALA A 218 9.57 1.44 18.13
N ILE A 219 8.78 2.42 17.69
CA ILE A 219 7.82 3.13 18.55
C ILE A 219 6.68 2.21 18.96
N TRP A 220 6.12 1.46 18.02
CA TRP A 220 5.03 0.51 18.30
C TRP A 220 5.44 -0.56 19.31
N ARG A 221 6.69 -1.03 19.30
CA ARG A 221 7.24 -1.98 20.27
C ARG A 221 7.55 -1.37 21.62
N GLY A 222 7.61 -0.04 21.73
CA GLY A 222 8.09 0.67 22.90
C GLY A 222 9.62 0.75 23.02
N ASP A 223 10.35 0.38 21.96
CA ASP A 223 11.82 0.48 21.88
C ASP A 223 12.29 1.94 21.78
N LYS A 224 11.43 2.81 21.22
CA LYS A 224 11.63 4.25 21.15
C LYS A 224 10.39 5.00 21.66
N LYS A 225 10.64 6.13 22.32
CA LYS A 225 9.55 7.06 22.67
C LYS A 225 9.10 7.81 21.42
N SER A 226 7.79 8.05 21.31
CA SER A 226 7.28 8.98 20.32
C SER A 226 7.80 10.38 20.65
N THR A 227 8.40 11.03 19.67
CA THR A 227 8.85 12.42 19.75
C THR A 227 7.82 13.33 19.08
N GLU A 228 7.91 14.64 19.35
CA GLU A 228 7.21 15.63 18.53
C GLU A 228 7.69 15.58 17.10
N ASP A 229 6.77 15.83 16.16
CA ASP A 229 7.10 15.79 14.74
C ASP A 229 7.93 17.01 14.34
N ILE A 230 8.92 16.76 13.49
CA ILE A 230 9.67 17.77 12.75
C ILE A 230 8.93 17.97 11.44
N TYR A 231 8.50 19.16 11.14
CA TYR A 231 7.79 19.45 9.90
C TYR A 231 8.73 20.01 8.84
N SER A 232 8.53 19.57 7.60
CA SER A 232 9.21 20.10 6.42
C SER A 232 8.22 20.31 5.30
N ASP A 233 8.46 21.36 4.53
CA ASP A 233 7.71 21.67 3.33
C ASP A 233 7.86 20.56 2.27
N ILE A 234 6.78 20.24 1.57
CA ILE A 234 6.76 19.23 0.50
C ILE A 234 7.67 19.59 -0.69
N SER A 235 7.96 20.85 -0.90
CA SER A 235 8.83 21.31 -1.99
C SER A 235 10.32 21.07 -1.71
N ASN A 236 10.66 20.64 -0.49
CA ASN A 236 12.06 20.55 -0.05
C ASN A 236 12.84 21.86 -0.21
N SER A 237 12.13 23.00 -0.16
CA SER A 237 12.72 24.32 -0.24
C SER A 237 13.24 24.75 1.14
N ASP A 238 14.51 25.09 1.23
CA ASP A 238 15.07 25.75 2.42
C ASP A 238 14.73 27.26 2.45
N ASN A 239 13.86 27.71 1.54
CA ASN A 239 13.44 29.10 1.48
C ASN A 239 12.42 29.38 2.58
N GLU A 240 12.90 29.95 3.69
CA GLU A 240 12.08 30.36 4.84
C GLU A 240 10.94 31.34 4.49
N LEU A 241 11.01 31.99 3.32
CA LEU A 241 9.97 32.89 2.84
C LEU A 241 8.74 32.15 2.29
N LEU A 242 8.85 30.89 1.93
CA LEU A 242 7.71 30.02 1.68
C LEU A 242 7.24 29.41 3.02
N LEU A 243 6.80 30.26 3.92
CA LEU A 243 6.19 29.85 5.19
C LEU A 243 4.91 29.08 4.90
N LEU A 244 5.05 27.82 4.69
CA LEU A 244 3.95 26.85 4.67
C LEU A 244 3.36 26.64 6.07
N SER A 245 3.84 27.38 7.06
CA SER A 245 3.20 27.46 8.38
C SER A 245 1.71 27.79 8.31
N GLU A 246 1.28 28.47 7.25
CA GLU A 246 -0.12 28.78 7.00
C GLU A 246 -0.89 27.66 6.27
N GLN A 247 -0.19 26.63 5.76
CA GLN A 247 -0.78 25.51 5.03
C GLN A 247 -0.26 24.16 5.58
N PRO A 248 -0.76 23.72 6.74
CA PRO A 248 -0.30 22.47 7.37
C PRO A 248 -0.39 21.24 6.48
N GLU A 249 -1.32 21.25 5.51
CA GLU A 249 -1.48 20.20 4.52
C GLU A 249 -0.33 20.07 3.53
N LEU A 250 0.50 21.09 3.38
CA LEU A 250 1.71 21.08 2.57
C LEU A 250 2.98 20.75 3.38
N GLN A 251 2.83 20.41 4.65
CA GLN A 251 3.93 20.01 5.51
C GLN A 251 3.93 18.51 5.76
N CYS A 252 5.12 17.89 5.63
CA CYS A 252 5.35 16.49 5.96
C CYS A 252 5.86 16.37 7.40
N PRO A 253 5.23 15.53 8.24
CA PRO A 253 5.70 15.28 9.60
C PRO A 253 6.76 14.16 9.63
N PHE A 254 7.89 14.40 10.28
CA PHE A 254 8.96 13.42 10.46
C PHE A 254 9.25 13.22 11.94
N ARG A 255 9.57 12.00 12.34
CA ARG A 255 9.95 11.69 13.71
C ARG A 255 11.41 12.01 14.03
N THR A 256 12.27 11.90 13.02
CA THR A 256 13.72 12.09 13.19
C THR A 256 14.31 12.96 12.08
N LYS A 257 15.42 13.63 12.40
CA LYS A 257 16.19 14.36 11.40
C LYS A 257 16.78 13.45 10.33
N GLU A 258 17.17 12.25 10.71
CA GLU A 258 17.72 11.24 9.80
C GLU A 258 16.70 10.85 8.72
N LEU A 259 15.42 10.65 9.11
CA LEU A 259 14.36 10.35 8.17
C LEU A 259 14.09 11.54 7.24
N LEU A 260 14.03 12.76 7.80
CA LEU A 260 13.90 14.00 7.02
C LEU A 260 15.01 14.15 5.99
N GLU A 261 16.28 13.96 6.38
CA GLU A 261 17.40 14.07 5.45
C GLU A 261 17.39 12.97 4.37
N SER A 262 16.92 11.78 4.72
CA SER A 262 16.71 10.70 3.75
C SER A 262 15.61 11.04 2.75
N TRP A 263 14.53 11.65 3.20
CA TRP A 263 13.43 12.13 2.38
C TRP A 263 13.88 13.22 1.39
N LYS A 264 14.64 14.22 1.85
CA LYS A 264 15.19 15.29 1.02
C LYS A 264 16.01 14.73 -0.16
N LYS A 265 16.83 13.70 0.10
CA LYS A 265 17.66 13.05 -0.93
C LYS A 265 16.86 12.32 -2.01
N ILE A 266 15.64 11.88 -1.72
CA ILE A 266 14.80 11.19 -2.71
C ILE A 266 14.15 12.18 -3.65
N GLN A 267 13.79 13.32 -3.15
CA GLN A 267 13.15 14.38 -3.92
C GLN A 267 14.12 15.27 -4.70
N ALA A 268 15.40 15.22 -4.35
CA ALA A 268 16.43 15.93 -5.12
C ALA A 268 16.58 15.32 -6.52
N PRO A 269 16.64 16.15 -7.59
CA PRO A 269 16.78 15.72 -8.97
C PRO A 269 18.10 14.99 -9.26
#